data_b1d9f1bc023747843e0d089467a70499
#
_entry.id   b1d9f1bc023747843e0d089467a70499
#
_cell.length_a   1.000
_cell.length_b   1.000
_cell.length_c   1.000
_cell.angle_alpha   90.00
_cell.angle_beta   90.00
_cell.angle_gamma   90.00
#
_symmetry.space_group_name_H-M   'P 1'
#
loop_
_entity.id
_entity.type
_entity.pdbx_description
1 polymer ?
#
loop_
_entity_poly.entity_id
_entity_poly.type
_entity_poly.pdbx_seq_one_letter_code
_entity_poly.pdbx_strand_id
1 'polypeptide(L)'
;MSGQISEKPVLTELCTLLSRSVSSESLQRARLHLLDWIGCAAAGAVEPVGQVLRSQSPQDAETSAFIWGGLGNVLEMDDVDKRALLHPGPSIVPAALSVAQAEQSEISDLLSALVRGYEATIRLGRAVGAGHYALWHTTGTCGAIGAAVAAAELYGLTQEETEHAMALALSQAAGLWHTRH
;
A
#
# COMPACT_ATOMS: atom_id res chain seq x y z
N MET A 1 -33.32 -5.03 -16.77
CA MET A 1 -32.31 -4.02 -17.17
C MET A 1 -30.96 -4.76 -17.22
N SER A 2 -30.53 -5.14 -18.43
CA SER A 2 -29.22 -5.75 -18.65
C SER A 2 -28.18 -4.64 -18.49
N GLY A 3 -27.50 -4.60 -17.34
CA GLY A 3 -26.35 -3.73 -17.20
C GLY A 3 -25.31 -4.18 -18.24
N GLN A 4 -24.97 -3.29 -19.18
CA GLN A 4 -23.81 -3.49 -20.03
C GLN A 4 -22.60 -3.66 -19.10
N ILE A 5 -21.99 -4.84 -19.14
CA ILE A 5 -20.69 -5.07 -18.53
C ILE A 5 -19.74 -4.16 -19.29
N SER A 6 -19.04 -3.26 -18.60
CA SER A 6 -18.02 -2.41 -19.18
C SER A 6 -17.03 -3.30 -19.96
N GLU A 7 -16.76 -2.95 -21.21
CA GLU A 7 -15.79 -3.66 -22.05
C GLU A 7 -14.33 -3.36 -21.64
N LYS A 8 -14.13 -2.42 -20.71
CA LYS A 8 -12.79 -2.04 -20.24
C LYS A 8 -12.27 -3.01 -19.18
N PRO A 9 -10.98 -3.39 -19.24
CA PRO A 9 -10.35 -4.18 -18.17
C PRO A 9 -10.48 -3.49 -16.82
N VAL A 10 -10.67 -4.26 -15.75
CA VAL A 10 -10.85 -3.74 -14.39
C VAL A 10 -9.67 -2.86 -13.94
N LEU A 11 -8.44 -3.22 -14.32
CA LEU A 11 -7.25 -2.42 -14.01
C LEU A 11 -7.31 -1.05 -14.67
N THR A 12 -7.72 -0.97 -15.93
CA THR A 12 -7.87 0.30 -16.66
C THR A 12 -8.92 1.21 -15.99
N GLU A 13 -10.05 0.64 -15.56
CA GLU A 13 -11.06 1.41 -14.83
C GLU A 13 -10.53 1.90 -13.48
N LEU A 14 -9.82 1.06 -12.75
CA LEU A 14 -9.21 1.44 -11.48
C LEU A 14 -8.16 2.54 -11.69
N CYS A 15 -7.25 2.41 -12.64
CA CYS A 15 -6.26 3.44 -12.96
C CYS A 15 -6.92 4.77 -13.35
N THR A 16 -7.96 4.73 -14.19
CA THR A 16 -8.74 5.94 -14.54
C THR A 16 -9.36 6.60 -13.33
N LEU A 17 -9.80 5.82 -12.35
CA LEU A 17 -10.36 6.35 -11.10
C LEU A 17 -9.27 6.95 -10.21
N LEU A 18 -8.12 6.29 -10.12
CA LEU A 18 -6.98 6.73 -9.33
C LEU A 18 -6.28 7.97 -9.91
N SER A 19 -6.39 8.23 -11.22
CA SER A 19 -5.80 9.42 -11.87
C SER A 19 -6.53 10.73 -11.56
N ARG A 20 -7.67 10.70 -10.85
CA ARG A 20 -8.40 11.91 -10.44
C ARG A 20 -7.57 12.76 -9.49
N SER A 21 -7.84 14.07 -9.51
CA SER A 21 -7.19 15.01 -8.59
C SER A 21 -7.46 14.65 -7.13
N VAL A 22 -6.41 14.67 -6.31
CA VAL A 22 -6.52 14.42 -4.86
C VAL A 22 -6.98 15.70 -4.19
N SER A 23 -8.02 15.60 -3.35
CA SER A 23 -8.56 16.76 -2.62
C SER A 23 -7.63 17.18 -1.47
N SER A 24 -7.70 18.46 -1.09
CA SER A 24 -6.95 18.97 0.07
C SER A 24 -7.32 18.24 1.37
N GLU A 25 -8.58 17.82 1.53
CA GLU A 25 -9.02 17.01 2.67
C GLU A 25 -8.34 15.64 2.69
N SER A 26 -8.24 14.97 1.53
CA SER A 26 -7.56 13.68 1.42
C SER A 26 -6.06 13.81 1.73
N LEU A 27 -5.42 14.88 1.27
CA LEU A 27 -4.01 15.15 1.61
C LEU A 27 -3.82 15.39 3.11
N GLN A 28 -4.74 16.09 3.78
CA GLN A 28 -4.68 16.27 5.23
C GLN A 28 -4.84 14.93 5.98
N ARG A 29 -5.73 14.06 5.52
CA ARG A 29 -5.88 12.71 6.07
C ARG A 29 -4.64 11.86 5.86
N ALA A 30 -4.04 11.90 4.67
CA ALA A 30 -2.78 11.19 4.39
C ALA A 30 -1.64 11.62 5.33
N ARG A 31 -1.57 12.89 5.71
CA ARG A 31 -0.60 13.37 6.74
C ARG A 31 -0.81 12.70 8.09
N LEU A 32 -2.06 12.53 8.51
CA LEU A 32 -2.37 11.87 9.78
C LEU A 32 -2.01 10.38 9.74
N HIS A 33 -2.34 9.68 8.65
CA HIS A 33 -1.94 8.28 8.46
C HIS A 33 -0.42 8.11 8.41
N LEU A 34 0.29 9.02 7.73
CA LEU A 34 1.75 9.01 7.71
C LEU A 34 2.33 9.21 9.12
N LEU A 35 1.79 10.16 9.89
CA LEU A 35 2.24 10.42 11.26
C LEU A 35 1.97 9.23 12.19
N ASP A 36 0.79 8.65 12.09
CA ASP A 36 0.38 7.46 12.83
C ASP A 36 1.34 6.29 12.54
N TRP A 37 1.60 6.04 11.25
CA TRP A 37 2.52 4.98 10.83
C TRP A 37 3.96 5.22 11.33
N ILE A 38 4.46 6.48 11.29
CA ILE A 38 5.77 6.83 11.86
C ILE A 38 5.82 6.51 13.35
N GLY A 39 4.74 6.78 14.08
CA GLY A 39 4.61 6.43 15.49
C GLY A 39 4.70 4.91 15.73
N CYS A 40 3.98 4.13 14.94
CA CYS A 40 4.02 2.67 14.98
C CYS A 40 5.43 2.13 14.68
N ALA A 41 6.09 2.66 13.64
CA ALA A 41 7.44 2.25 13.27
C ALA A 41 8.48 2.62 14.35
N ALA A 42 8.35 3.80 14.95
CA ALA A 42 9.23 4.21 16.06
C ALA A 42 9.07 3.32 17.29
N ALA A 43 7.83 2.96 17.63
CA ALA A 43 7.53 2.03 18.72
C ALA A 43 8.01 0.60 18.38
N GLY A 44 7.76 0.12 17.17
CA GLY A 44 8.23 -1.20 16.72
C GLY A 44 9.75 -1.32 16.66
N ALA A 45 10.45 -0.22 16.44
CA ALA A 45 11.91 -0.21 16.33
C ALA A 45 12.67 -0.61 17.60
N VAL A 46 12.03 -0.56 18.78
CA VAL A 46 12.65 -0.97 20.05
C VAL A 46 12.37 -2.42 20.41
N GLU A 47 11.42 -3.06 19.73
CA GLU A 47 11.10 -4.47 19.92
C GLU A 47 12.22 -5.39 19.42
N PRO A 48 12.35 -6.63 19.92
CA PRO A 48 13.42 -7.56 19.50
C PRO A 48 13.48 -7.75 17.96
N VAL A 49 12.33 -7.93 17.32
CA VAL A 49 12.25 -8.04 15.84
C VAL A 49 12.66 -6.73 15.17
N GLY A 50 12.22 -5.59 15.72
CA GLY A 50 12.60 -4.26 15.23
C GLY A 50 14.10 -4.01 15.33
N GLN A 51 14.76 -4.48 16.39
CA GLN A 51 16.22 -4.37 16.52
C GLN A 51 16.94 -5.18 15.44
N VAL A 52 16.45 -6.37 15.10
CA VAL A 52 17.00 -7.18 14.00
C VAL A 52 16.80 -6.47 12.66
N LEU A 53 15.62 -5.93 12.38
CA LEU A 53 15.35 -5.17 11.16
C LEU A 53 16.26 -3.95 11.04
N ARG A 54 16.43 -3.18 12.09
CA ARG A 54 17.31 -1.99 12.13
C ARG A 54 18.80 -2.31 11.98
N SER A 55 19.22 -3.52 12.31
CA SER A 55 20.61 -3.94 12.12
C SER A 55 20.96 -4.20 10.64
N GLN A 56 19.94 -4.26 9.78
CA GLN A 56 20.14 -4.39 8.33
C GLN A 56 20.54 -3.04 7.72
N SER A 57 21.35 -3.10 6.67
CA SER A 57 21.75 -1.92 5.91
C SER A 57 21.02 -1.93 4.55
N PRO A 58 19.94 -1.17 4.38
CA PRO A 58 19.23 -1.13 3.11
C PRO A 58 20.12 -0.55 2.02
N GLN A 59 20.12 -1.18 0.84
CA GLN A 59 20.93 -0.79 -0.31
C GLN A 59 20.10 -0.08 -1.39
N ASP A 60 18.78 -0.22 -1.32
CA ASP A 60 17.82 0.28 -2.31
C ASP A 60 16.45 0.56 -1.68
N ALA A 61 15.52 1.05 -2.49
CA ALA A 61 14.17 1.36 -2.05
C ALA A 61 13.39 0.10 -1.63
N GLU A 62 13.65 -1.05 -2.26
CA GLU A 62 12.97 -2.31 -1.95
C GLU A 62 13.34 -2.80 -0.54
N THR A 63 14.63 -2.91 -0.24
CA THR A 63 15.09 -3.32 1.08
C THR A 63 14.72 -2.31 2.16
N SER A 64 14.71 -1.02 1.84
CA SER A 64 14.21 0.02 2.75
C SER A 64 12.73 -0.18 3.06
N ALA A 65 11.89 -0.40 2.03
CA ALA A 65 10.46 -0.64 2.20
C ALA A 65 10.18 -1.89 3.04
N PHE A 66 10.93 -2.97 2.84
CA PHE A 66 10.83 -4.19 3.64
C PHE A 66 11.12 -3.92 5.13
N ILE A 67 12.25 -3.28 5.42
CA ILE A 67 12.65 -2.96 6.80
C ILE A 67 11.61 -2.06 7.47
N TRP A 68 11.21 -0.99 6.81
CA TRP A 68 10.28 -0.02 7.38
C TRP A 68 8.88 -0.61 7.53
N GLY A 69 8.43 -1.44 6.57
CA GLY A 69 7.15 -2.16 6.67
C GLY A 69 7.11 -3.07 7.89
N GLY A 70 8.18 -3.82 8.11
CA GLY A 70 8.33 -4.65 9.30
C GLY A 70 8.29 -3.83 10.60
N LEU A 71 9.01 -2.69 10.66
CA LEU A 71 9.01 -1.81 11.83
C LEU A 71 7.62 -1.26 12.14
N GLY A 72 6.87 -0.83 11.12
CA GLY A 72 5.54 -0.26 11.30
C GLY A 72 4.48 -1.28 11.71
N ASN A 73 4.67 -2.56 11.35
CA ASN A 73 3.67 -3.60 11.58
C ASN A 73 3.93 -4.48 12.82
N VAL A 74 5.15 -4.51 13.36
CA VAL A 74 5.55 -5.48 14.41
C VAL A 74 4.67 -5.47 15.65
N LEU A 75 4.03 -4.36 15.98
CA LEU A 75 3.13 -4.21 17.13
C LEU A 75 1.64 -4.35 16.76
N GLU A 76 1.31 -4.49 15.49
CA GLU A 76 -0.09 -4.50 14.99
C GLU A 76 -0.93 -3.32 15.54
N MET A 77 -0.32 -2.14 15.70
CA MET A 77 -0.96 -0.90 16.16
C MET A 77 -1.34 0.04 15.01
N ASP A 78 -0.90 -0.31 13.81
CA ASP A 78 -1.11 0.42 12.57
C ASP A 78 -2.58 0.46 12.15
N ASP A 79 -2.90 1.37 11.25
CA ASP A 79 -4.26 1.65 10.82
C ASP A 79 -4.99 0.45 10.18
N VAL A 80 -6.33 0.46 10.26
CA VAL A 80 -7.17 -0.62 9.72
C VAL A 80 -8.42 -0.05 9.01
N ASP A 81 -8.74 -0.55 7.82
CA ASP A 81 -10.08 -0.41 7.23
C ASP A 81 -10.89 -1.68 7.50
N LYS A 82 -11.88 -1.55 8.40
CA LYS A 82 -12.73 -2.68 8.83
C LYS A 82 -13.64 -3.22 7.72
N ARG A 83 -13.95 -2.41 6.70
CA ARG A 83 -14.80 -2.83 5.58
C ARG A 83 -14.01 -3.60 4.53
N ALA A 84 -12.74 -3.29 4.39
CA ALA A 84 -11.82 -4.00 3.51
C ALA A 84 -11.09 -5.16 4.21
N LEU A 85 -11.20 -5.26 5.55
CA LEU A 85 -10.54 -6.26 6.38
C LEU A 85 -9.03 -6.29 6.17
N LEU A 86 -8.38 -5.13 6.16
CA LEU A 86 -6.94 -5.01 5.92
C LEU A 86 -6.33 -3.79 6.63
N HIS A 87 -5.01 -3.83 6.76
CA HIS A 87 -4.17 -2.74 7.23
C HIS A 87 -3.44 -2.12 6.02
N PRO A 88 -3.81 -0.92 5.56
CA PRO A 88 -3.16 -0.32 4.39
C PRO A 88 -1.76 0.21 4.69
N GLY A 89 -1.56 0.81 5.88
CA GLY A 89 -0.32 1.47 6.28
C GLY A 89 0.95 0.64 6.06
N PRO A 90 1.04 -0.61 6.57
CA PRO A 90 2.25 -1.42 6.50
C PRO A 90 2.78 -1.72 5.10
N SER A 91 1.92 -1.71 4.10
CA SER A 91 2.31 -1.94 2.71
C SER A 91 2.56 -0.64 1.95
N ILE A 92 1.68 0.35 2.13
CA ILE A 92 1.67 1.54 1.29
C ILE A 92 2.70 2.58 1.77
N VAL A 93 2.74 2.85 3.08
CA VAL A 93 3.60 3.91 3.62
C VAL A 93 5.08 3.60 3.40
N PRO A 94 5.61 2.41 3.75
CA PRO A 94 7.01 2.10 3.54
C PRO A 94 7.41 2.09 2.06
N ALA A 95 6.57 1.59 1.17
CA ALA A 95 6.82 1.60 -0.26
C ALA A 95 6.92 3.05 -0.79
N ALA A 96 5.92 3.88 -0.48
CA ALA A 96 5.91 5.28 -0.89
C ALA A 96 7.08 6.08 -0.32
N LEU A 97 7.38 5.94 0.98
CA LEU A 97 8.51 6.64 1.61
C LEU A 97 9.85 6.25 1.00
N SER A 98 10.07 4.95 0.75
CA SER A 98 11.34 4.47 0.21
C SER A 98 11.57 4.96 -1.22
N VAL A 99 10.53 4.96 -2.05
CA VAL A 99 10.60 5.51 -3.41
C VAL A 99 10.77 7.03 -3.36
N ALA A 100 9.96 7.74 -2.55
CA ALA A 100 10.06 9.19 -2.43
C ALA A 100 11.46 9.64 -1.97
N GLN A 101 12.09 8.88 -1.07
CA GLN A 101 13.46 9.14 -0.66
C GLN A 101 14.47 8.93 -1.81
N ALA A 102 14.32 7.84 -2.56
CA ALA A 102 15.21 7.53 -3.68
C ALA A 102 15.09 8.57 -4.81
N GLU A 103 13.87 9.00 -5.12
CA GLU A 103 13.55 9.96 -6.17
C GLU A 103 13.64 11.43 -5.70
N GLN A 104 13.93 11.67 -4.43
CA GLN A 104 13.97 13.02 -3.84
C GLN A 104 12.66 13.80 -4.04
N SER A 105 11.53 13.08 -3.96
CA SER A 105 10.21 13.66 -4.20
C SER A 105 9.79 14.67 -3.14
N GLU A 106 8.95 15.62 -3.54
CA GLU A 106 8.35 16.57 -2.61
C GLU A 106 7.33 15.88 -1.68
N ILE A 107 7.13 16.44 -0.50
CA ILE A 107 6.14 15.88 0.46
C ILE A 107 4.71 15.88 -0.10
N SER A 108 4.37 16.80 -0.99
CA SER A 108 3.08 16.83 -1.69
C SER A 108 2.86 15.58 -2.55
N ASP A 109 3.92 15.15 -3.25
CA ASP A 109 3.87 14.00 -4.14
C ASP A 109 3.77 12.71 -3.34
N LEU A 110 4.55 12.60 -2.25
CA LEU A 110 4.42 11.50 -1.29
C LEU A 110 2.99 11.38 -0.76
N LEU A 111 2.38 12.49 -0.33
CA LEU A 111 1.01 12.46 0.20
C LEU A 111 -0.02 12.08 -0.88
N SER A 112 0.15 12.53 -2.12
CA SER A 112 -0.67 12.11 -3.25
C SER A 112 -0.55 10.61 -3.51
N ALA A 113 0.67 10.10 -3.54
CA ALA A 113 0.97 8.68 -3.71
C ALA A 113 0.33 7.82 -2.60
N LEU A 114 0.42 8.27 -1.34
CA LEU A 114 -0.26 7.60 -0.23
C LEU A 114 -1.77 7.50 -0.46
N VAL A 115 -2.44 8.62 -0.81
CA VAL A 115 -3.88 8.60 -1.09
C VAL A 115 -4.23 7.58 -2.17
N ARG A 116 -3.49 7.54 -3.28
CA ARG A 116 -3.75 6.63 -4.40
C ARG A 116 -3.51 5.16 -4.01
N GLY A 117 -2.44 4.88 -3.29
CA GLY A 117 -2.15 3.54 -2.78
C GLY A 117 -3.22 3.03 -1.81
N TYR A 118 -3.65 3.87 -0.87
CA TYR A 118 -4.76 3.57 0.06
C TYR A 118 -6.07 3.31 -0.68
N GLU A 119 -6.44 4.18 -1.63
CA GLU A 119 -7.64 4.00 -2.45
C GLU A 119 -7.62 2.68 -3.22
N ALA A 120 -6.50 2.35 -3.87
CA ALA A 120 -6.37 1.09 -4.60
C ALA A 120 -6.55 -0.11 -3.67
N THR A 121 -5.78 -0.17 -2.59
CA THR A 121 -5.79 -1.28 -1.61
C THR A 121 -7.16 -1.46 -0.98
N ILE A 122 -7.79 -0.38 -0.48
CA ILE A 122 -9.07 -0.44 0.21
C ILE A 122 -10.20 -0.85 -0.75
N ARG A 123 -10.20 -0.34 -1.99
CA ARG A 123 -11.20 -0.75 -3.00
C ARG A 123 -11.10 -2.22 -3.35
N LEU A 124 -9.88 -2.71 -3.56
CA LEU A 124 -9.65 -4.13 -3.83
C LEU A 124 -10.06 -5.00 -2.64
N GLY A 125 -9.66 -4.63 -1.41
CA GLY A 125 -10.05 -5.36 -0.20
C GLY A 125 -11.56 -5.47 -0.02
N ARG A 126 -12.30 -4.39 -0.33
CA ARG A 126 -13.77 -4.41 -0.31
C ARG A 126 -14.36 -5.28 -1.42
N ALA A 127 -13.74 -5.29 -2.59
CA ALA A 127 -14.22 -6.07 -3.74
C ALA A 127 -14.06 -7.57 -3.52
N VAL A 128 -12.93 -8.00 -2.94
CA VAL A 128 -12.68 -9.44 -2.67
C VAL A 128 -13.46 -9.96 -1.46
N GLY A 129 -13.76 -9.12 -0.49
CA GLY A 129 -14.71 -9.38 0.59
C GLY A 129 -14.35 -10.50 1.56
N ALA A 130 -15.32 -10.90 2.39
CA ALA A 130 -15.14 -11.87 3.48
C ALA A 130 -14.78 -13.30 3.01
N GLY A 131 -15.23 -13.71 1.83
CA GLY A 131 -14.90 -15.02 1.26
C GLY A 131 -13.39 -15.15 0.98
N HIS A 132 -12.76 -14.09 0.51
CA HIS A 132 -11.31 -14.02 0.35
C HIS A 132 -10.60 -14.06 1.71
N TYR A 133 -11.08 -13.24 2.66
CA TYR A 133 -10.51 -13.14 4.00
C TYR A 133 -10.53 -14.47 4.77
N ALA A 134 -11.45 -15.37 4.47
CA ALA A 134 -11.50 -16.69 5.08
C ALA A 134 -10.25 -17.55 4.81
N LEU A 135 -9.56 -17.31 3.71
CA LEU A 135 -8.38 -18.07 3.28
C LEU A 135 -7.11 -17.24 3.20
N TRP A 136 -7.24 -15.95 2.88
CA TRP A 136 -6.14 -15.06 2.56
C TRP A 136 -6.10 -13.83 3.46
N HIS A 137 -4.92 -13.43 3.88
CA HIS A 137 -4.71 -12.17 4.57
C HIS A 137 -4.80 -11.01 3.57
N THR A 138 -5.90 -10.27 3.64
CA THR A 138 -6.21 -9.21 2.65
C THR A 138 -5.14 -8.12 2.59
N THR A 139 -4.48 -7.80 3.71
CA THR A 139 -3.31 -6.89 3.72
C THR A 139 -2.22 -7.37 2.78
N GLY A 140 -1.85 -8.66 2.86
CA GLY A 140 -0.78 -9.22 2.02
C GLY A 140 -1.17 -9.30 0.54
N THR A 141 -2.43 -9.67 0.23
CA THR A 141 -2.85 -9.81 -1.16
C THR A 141 -3.16 -8.48 -1.85
N CYS A 142 -3.88 -7.58 -1.20
CA CYS A 142 -4.26 -6.30 -1.79
C CYS A 142 -3.19 -5.22 -1.59
N GLY A 143 -2.40 -5.31 -0.52
CA GLY A 143 -1.38 -4.33 -0.19
C GLY A 143 -0.27 -4.21 -1.25
N ALA A 144 0.14 -5.33 -1.84
CA ALA A 144 1.14 -5.34 -2.91
C ALA A 144 0.71 -4.47 -4.11
N ILE A 145 -0.57 -4.54 -4.49
CA ILE A 145 -1.10 -3.76 -5.61
C ILE A 145 -1.15 -2.27 -5.27
N GLY A 146 -1.57 -1.93 -4.05
CA GLY A 146 -1.57 -0.53 -3.61
C GLY A 146 -0.18 0.06 -3.46
N ALA A 147 0.80 -0.73 -3.00
CA ALA A 147 2.20 -0.34 -2.95
C ALA A 147 2.74 -0.02 -4.37
N ALA A 148 2.41 -0.87 -5.36
CA ALA A 148 2.76 -0.63 -6.75
C ALA A 148 2.15 0.67 -7.30
N VAL A 149 0.88 0.97 -6.95
CA VAL A 149 0.22 2.23 -7.34
C VAL A 149 0.93 3.44 -6.72
N ALA A 150 1.27 3.38 -5.44
CA ALA A 150 1.98 4.48 -4.78
C ALA A 150 3.37 4.70 -5.36
N ALA A 151 4.11 3.63 -5.64
CA ALA A 151 5.41 3.70 -6.29
C ALA A 151 5.30 4.25 -7.73
N ALA A 152 4.31 3.79 -8.51
CA ALA A 152 4.06 4.24 -9.87
C ALA A 152 3.83 5.76 -9.96
N GLU A 153 3.05 6.31 -9.02
CA GLU A 153 2.82 7.77 -8.92
C GLU A 153 4.15 8.52 -8.72
N LEU A 154 5.00 8.05 -7.81
CA LEU A 154 6.27 8.70 -7.48
C LEU A 154 7.32 8.57 -8.60
N TYR A 155 7.28 7.46 -9.34
CA TYR A 155 8.11 7.29 -10.55
C TYR A 155 7.56 8.04 -11.77
N GLY A 156 6.39 8.67 -11.67
CA GLY A 156 5.76 9.39 -12.78
C GLY A 156 5.35 8.47 -13.94
N LEU A 157 4.96 7.23 -13.64
CA LEU A 157 4.57 6.26 -14.66
C LEU A 157 3.27 6.68 -15.37
N THR A 158 3.17 6.38 -16.65
CA THR A 158 1.95 6.51 -17.42
C THR A 158 0.86 5.57 -16.90
N GLN A 159 -0.39 5.78 -17.34
CA GLN A 159 -1.50 4.89 -16.99
C GLN A 159 -1.22 3.43 -17.40
N GLU A 160 -0.71 3.22 -18.62
CA GLU A 160 -0.39 1.88 -19.12
C GLU A 160 0.71 1.20 -18.31
N GLU A 161 1.76 1.92 -17.97
CA GLU A 161 2.85 1.41 -17.11
C GLU A 161 2.35 1.11 -15.70
N THR A 162 1.44 1.95 -15.16
CA THR A 162 0.80 1.70 -13.86
C THR A 162 -0.07 0.44 -13.89
N GLU A 163 -0.84 0.22 -14.96
CA GLU A 163 -1.61 -1.01 -15.16
C GLU A 163 -0.70 -2.24 -15.19
N HIS A 164 0.45 -2.17 -15.88
CA HIS A 164 1.45 -3.23 -15.90
C HIS A 164 2.08 -3.46 -14.52
N ALA A 165 2.43 -2.40 -13.79
CA ALA A 165 2.95 -2.50 -12.43
C ALA A 165 1.96 -3.19 -11.48
N MET A 166 0.68 -2.84 -11.56
CA MET A 166 -0.39 -3.48 -10.79
C MET A 166 -0.54 -4.97 -11.15
N ALA A 167 -0.47 -5.32 -12.44
CA ALA A 167 -0.54 -6.71 -12.90
C ALA A 167 0.64 -7.54 -12.41
N LEU A 168 1.85 -6.98 -12.43
CA LEU A 168 3.05 -7.61 -11.87
C LEU A 168 2.91 -7.79 -10.34
N ALA A 169 2.47 -6.77 -9.62
CA ALA A 169 2.22 -6.86 -8.18
C ALA A 169 1.17 -7.91 -7.82
N LEU A 170 0.12 -8.04 -8.63
CA LEU A 170 -0.89 -9.10 -8.46
C LEU A 170 -0.27 -10.49 -8.55
N SER A 171 0.70 -10.71 -9.43
CA SER A 171 1.40 -11.99 -9.54
C SER A 171 2.25 -12.34 -8.31
N GLN A 172 2.58 -11.36 -7.49
CA GLN A 172 3.33 -11.50 -6.23
C GLN A 172 2.41 -11.51 -5.00
N ALA A 173 1.10 -11.32 -5.17
CA ALA A 173 0.15 -11.30 -4.07
C ALA A 173 0.16 -12.64 -3.32
N ALA A 174 0.38 -12.59 -2.00
CA ALA A 174 0.53 -13.77 -1.15
C ALA A 174 -0.06 -13.50 0.25
N GLY A 175 -0.08 -14.51 1.10
CA GLY A 175 -0.53 -14.38 2.49
C GLY A 175 -1.67 -15.33 2.85
N LEU A 176 -1.41 -16.65 2.81
CA LEU A 176 -2.36 -17.64 3.32
C LEU A 176 -2.45 -17.55 4.85
N TRP A 177 -3.67 -17.50 5.40
CA TRP A 177 -3.88 -17.56 6.86
C TRP A 177 -3.30 -18.81 7.50
N HIS A 178 -3.21 -19.90 6.76
CA HIS A 178 -2.69 -21.17 7.25
C HIS A 178 -1.20 -21.10 7.67
N THR A 179 -0.47 -20.08 7.25
CA THR A 179 0.92 -19.87 7.67
C THR A 179 1.03 -19.20 9.04
N ARG A 180 -0.08 -18.81 9.66
CA ARG A 180 -0.13 -18.11 10.96
C ARG A 180 -0.14 -19.06 12.17
N HIS A 181 -0.27 -20.37 11.95
CA HIS A 181 -0.40 -21.40 13.00
C HIS A 181 0.72 -22.41 12.97
#